data_48459ed77020c77fbc4664b57bf390fb
#
_entry.id   48459ed77020c77fbc4664b57bf390fb
#
_cell.length_a   1.000
_cell.length_b   1.000
_cell.length_c   1.000
_cell.angle_alpha   90.00
_cell.angle_beta   90.00
_cell.angle_gamma   90.00
#
_symmetry.space_group_name_H-M   'P 1'
#
loop_
_entity.id
_entity.type
_entity.pdbx_description
1 polymer ?
#
loop_
_entity_poly.entity_id
_entity_poly.type
_entity_poly.pdbx_seq_one_letter_code
_entity_poly.pdbx_strand_id
1 'polypeptide(L)'
;ADGTQFLGTEAFDFEESGIDILGASAYKWLLAGYGNGFYLVKDGVMDQFDLKGIGNGSVNNDASKRNSITFCKFLEPGHLDSLNFGSLEFAINFLDEIGLENVQAQLEKLSKRALTAFSELDLLEPAITKRKQHSTIFNIKGNEKLFNKLTKENIVASPRGGGIRLSFHFYNTEEEIDVIATLLKRWSSK
;
A
#
# COMPACT_ATOMS: atom_id res chain seq x y z
N ALA A 1 12.97 -4.18 0.54
CA ALA A 1 11.99 -3.14 0.17
C ALA A 1 10.72 -3.25 1.01
N ASP A 2 9.97 -2.15 1.14
CA ASP A 2 8.62 -2.14 1.72
C ASP A 2 7.60 -2.00 0.58
N GLY A 3 6.82 -3.05 0.32
CA GLY A 3 5.81 -3.14 -0.72
C GLY A 3 4.40 -2.72 -0.27
N THR A 4 4.21 -2.27 0.97
CA THR A 4 2.89 -1.96 1.55
C THR A 4 2.07 -0.94 0.74
N GLN A 5 2.71 -0.02 0.02
CA GLN A 5 2.05 0.99 -0.81
C GLN A 5 2.07 0.64 -2.31
N PHE A 6 2.56 -0.52 -2.66
CA PHE A 6 2.78 -0.95 -4.04
C PHE A 6 2.02 -2.24 -4.39
N LEU A 7 2.16 -3.29 -3.60
CA LEU A 7 1.50 -4.57 -3.88
C LEU A 7 -0.02 -4.43 -3.91
N GLY A 8 -0.64 -4.91 -4.97
CA GLY A 8 -2.06 -4.76 -5.25
C GLY A 8 -2.41 -3.55 -6.13
N THR A 9 -1.42 -2.77 -6.60
CA THR A 9 -1.65 -1.62 -7.51
C THR A 9 -1.39 -1.95 -8.97
N GLU A 10 -0.49 -2.89 -9.24
CA GLU A 10 -0.11 -3.35 -10.58
C GLU A 10 0.45 -4.76 -10.52
N ALA A 11 0.56 -5.40 -11.67
CA ALA A 11 1.21 -6.71 -11.79
C ALA A 11 2.69 -6.58 -11.45
N PHE A 12 3.20 -7.50 -10.64
CA PHE A 12 4.57 -7.48 -10.14
C PHE A 12 5.16 -8.88 -10.08
N ASP A 13 6.32 -9.07 -10.70
CA ASP A 13 7.11 -10.28 -10.60
C ASP A 13 8.26 -10.06 -9.61
N PHE A 14 8.23 -10.75 -8.47
CA PHE A 14 9.25 -10.63 -7.45
C PHE A 14 10.59 -11.19 -7.92
N GLU A 15 10.59 -12.29 -8.69
CA GLU A 15 11.83 -12.93 -9.14
C GLU A 15 12.59 -12.04 -10.12
N GLU A 16 11.87 -11.34 -11.01
CA GLU A 16 12.45 -10.44 -12.01
C GLU A 16 12.75 -9.03 -11.45
N SER A 17 12.29 -8.72 -10.24
CA SER A 17 12.33 -7.35 -9.70
C SER A 17 13.71 -6.84 -9.30
N GLY A 18 14.71 -7.71 -9.13
CA GLY A 18 16.00 -7.36 -8.54
C GLY A 18 15.96 -7.07 -7.04
N ILE A 19 14.82 -7.26 -6.37
CA ILE A 19 14.64 -7.10 -4.92
C ILE A 19 14.95 -8.43 -4.24
N ASP A 20 15.80 -8.42 -3.22
CA ASP A 20 16.16 -9.61 -2.46
C ASP A 20 15.14 -9.96 -1.38
N ILE A 21 14.60 -8.94 -0.71
CA ILE A 21 13.60 -9.07 0.35
C ILE A 21 12.54 -7.99 0.17
N LEU A 22 11.28 -8.42 0.07
CA LEU A 22 10.12 -7.55 0.01
C LEU A 22 9.16 -7.86 1.15
N GLY A 23 8.94 -6.90 2.04
CA GLY A 23 7.94 -7.00 3.10
C GLY A 23 6.73 -6.14 2.79
N ALA A 24 5.54 -6.59 3.18
CA ALA A 24 4.33 -5.81 3.02
C ALA A 24 3.31 -6.08 4.14
N SER A 25 2.64 -5.03 4.60
CA SER A 25 1.38 -5.15 5.34
C SER A 25 0.23 -5.26 4.35
N ALA A 26 -0.68 -6.20 4.57
CA ALA A 26 -1.70 -6.55 3.58
C ALA A 26 -2.99 -5.70 3.64
N TYR A 27 -3.16 -4.87 4.66
CA TYR A 27 -4.41 -4.16 4.93
C TYR A 27 -4.66 -2.90 4.07
N LYS A 28 -3.71 -2.50 3.21
CA LYS A 28 -3.86 -1.31 2.35
C LYS A 28 -4.34 -1.70 0.95
N TRP A 29 -3.43 -1.68 -0.01
CA TRP A 29 -3.76 -1.91 -1.42
C TRP A 29 -4.16 -3.35 -1.73
N LEU A 30 -3.73 -4.31 -0.92
CA LEU A 30 -4.18 -5.69 -1.01
C LEU A 30 -5.58 -5.92 -0.39
N LEU A 31 -6.14 -4.95 0.34
CA LEU A 31 -7.50 -5.00 0.92
C LEU A 31 -7.74 -6.13 1.93
N ALA A 32 -6.70 -6.73 2.49
CA ALA A 32 -6.83 -7.73 3.54
C ALA A 32 -7.12 -7.10 4.92
N GLY A 33 -7.44 -7.92 5.91
CA GLY A 33 -7.67 -7.48 7.28
C GLY A 33 -6.42 -6.91 7.96
N TYR A 34 -6.60 -6.21 9.07
CA TYR A 34 -5.50 -5.71 9.89
C TYR A 34 -4.80 -6.86 10.62
N GLY A 35 -3.51 -6.67 10.93
CA GLY A 35 -2.72 -7.61 11.74
C GLY A 35 -2.02 -8.69 10.94
N ASN A 36 -2.09 -8.68 9.62
CA ASN A 36 -1.34 -9.56 8.74
C ASN A 36 -0.37 -8.80 7.82
N GLY A 37 0.59 -9.53 7.35
CA GLY A 37 1.61 -9.10 6.40
C GLY A 37 2.50 -10.29 6.08
N PHE A 38 3.41 -10.11 5.14
CA PHE A 38 4.30 -11.18 4.71
C PHE A 38 5.65 -10.63 4.23
N TYR A 39 6.59 -11.53 4.11
CA TYR A 39 7.86 -11.30 3.42
C TYR A 39 8.00 -12.28 2.27
N LEU A 40 8.46 -11.77 1.13
CA LEU A 40 9.02 -12.54 0.04
C LEU A 40 10.54 -12.44 0.16
N VAL A 41 11.23 -13.57 0.15
CA VAL A 41 12.68 -13.64 0.31
C VAL A 41 13.24 -14.57 -0.75
N LYS A 42 14.21 -14.09 -1.54
CA LYS A 42 14.87 -14.93 -2.55
C LYS A 42 15.69 -16.03 -1.89
N ASP A 43 15.69 -17.23 -2.47
CA ASP A 43 16.39 -18.40 -1.93
C ASP A 43 17.88 -18.13 -1.68
N GLY A 44 18.57 -17.47 -2.61
CA GLY A 44 20.00 -17.15 -2.48
C GLY A 44 20.34 -16.14 -1.36
N VAL A 45 19.34 -15.56 -0.71
CA VAL A 45 19.52 -14.60 0.39
C VAL A 45 19.29 -15.28 1.74
N MET A 46 18.50 -16.33 1.80
CA MET A 46 18.13 -17.01 3.06
C MET A 46 19.36 -17.50 3.85
N ASP A 47 20.36 -18.02 3.17
CA ASP A 47 21.59 -18.56 3.77
C ASP A 47 22.49 -17.47 4.39
N GLN A 48 22.21 -16.19 4.13
CA GLN A 48 22.95 -15.07 4.71
C GLN A 48 22.47 -14.70 6.12
N PHE A 49 21.39 -15.33 6.60
CA PHE A 49 20.81 -15.05 7.91
C PHE A 49 21.12 -16.14 8.93
N ASP A 50 21.61 -15.74 10.11
CA ASP A 50 21.76 -16.60 11.27
C ASP A 50 20.57 -16.42 12.22
N LEU A 51 19.46 -17.12 11.92
CA LEU A 51 18.22 -17.05 12.67
C LEU A 51 18.27 -17.97 13.89
N LYS A 52 18.01 -17.41 15.09
CA LYS A 52 18.11 -18.15 16.37
C LYS A 52 16.79 -18.24 17.14
N GLY A 53 15.80 -17.45 16.76
CA GLY A 53 14.51 -17.41 17.44
C GLY A 53 13.70 -18.68 17.18
N ILE A 54 13.41 -19.46 18.22
CA ILE A 54 12.63 -20.69 18.13
C ILE A 54 11.42 -20.58 19.06
N GLY A 55 10.24 -20.87 18.56
CA GLY A 55 9.01 -21.00 19.32
C GLY A 55 8.28 -22.31 19.02
N ASN A 56 7.13 -22.52 19.64
CA ASN A 56 6.34 -23.73 19.43
C ASN A 56 5.89 -23.89 17.96
N GLY A 57 5.59 -22.79 17.27
CA GLY A 57 5.23 -22.79 15.85
C GLY A 57 6.40 -23.23 14.94
N SER A 58 7.64 -22.89 15.31
CA SER A 58 8.83 -23.27 14.53
C SER A 58 9.01 -24.79 14.42
N VAL A 59 8.63 -25.52 15.45
CA VAL A 59 8.80 -26.99 15.56
C VAL A 59 7.46 -27.74 15.49
N ASN A 60 6.34 -27.06 15.22
CA ASN A 60 5.00 -27.66 15.22
C ASN A 60 4.69 -28.40 16.53
N ASN A 61 5.04 -27.80 17.67
CA ASN A 61 4.92 -28.36 19.03
C ASN A 61 5.74 -29.67 19.27
N ASP A 62 6.72 -29.97 18.43
CA ASP A 62 7.58 -31.17 18.50
C ASP A 62 9.05 -30.75 18.65
N ALA A 63 9.57 -30.78 19.87
CA ALA A 63 10.92 -30.34 20.18
C ALA A 63 12.01 -31.19 19.47
N SER A 64 11.72 -32.39 18.99
CA SER A 64 12.69 -33.22 18.23
C SER A 64 13.05 -32.61 16.88
N LYS A 65 12.19 -31.72 16.35
CA LYS A 65 12.37 -31.04 15.06
C LYS A 65 13.29 -29.82 15.11
N ARG A 66 13.90 -29.49 16.23
CA ARG A 66 14.75 -28.29 16.39
C ARG A 66 15.89 -28.19 15.37
N ASN A 67 16.43 -29.32 14.91
CA ASN A 67 17.54 -29.38 13.96
C ASN A 67 17.08 -29.38 12.49
N SER A 68 15.77 -29.30 12.23
CA SER A 68 15.19 -29.31 10.88
C SER A 68 14.24 -28.13 10.64
N ILE A 69 14.43 -27.03 11.37
CA ILE A 69 13.61 -25.82 11.22
C ILE A 69 13.96 -25.14 9.89
N THR A 70 12.97 -24.90 9.06
CA THR A 70 13.14 -24.15 7.81
C THR A 70 13.20 -22.65 8.07
N PHE A 71 13.73 -21.88 7.12
CA PHE A 71 13.85 -20.43 7.21
C PHE A 71 12.52 -19.75 7.60
N CYS A 72 11.43 -20.08 6.91
CA CYS A 72 10.11 -19.54 7.22
C CYS A 72 9.66 -19.84 8.66
N LYS A 73 9.96 -21.03 9.17
CA LYS A 73 9.59 -21.44 10.53
C LYS A 73 10.38 -20.74 11.64
N PHE A 74 11.54 -20.20 11.36
CA PHE A 74 12.21 -19.27 12.26
C PHE A 74 11.48 -17.91 12.35
N LEU A 75 10.90 -17.46 11.25
CA LEU A 75 10.17 -16.18 11.17
C LEU A 75 8.73 -16.30 11.67
N GLU A 76 8.20 -17.52 11.76
CA GLU A 76 6.85 -17.84 12.24
C GLU A 76 6.90 -18.67 13.54
N PRO A 77 7.49 -18.14 14.64
CA PRO A 77 7.72 -18.92 15.85
C PRO A 77 6.46 -19.14 16.70
N GLY A 78 5.39 -18.38 16.45
CA GLY A 78 4.13 -18.42 17.16
C GLY A 78 3.00 -19.09 16.38
N HIS A 79 1.78 -18.93 16.90
CA HIS A 79 0.56 -19.30 16.18
C HIS A 79 0.20 -18.18 15.22
N LEU A 80 -0.07 -18.54 13.97
CA LEU A 80 -0.57 -17.59 12.97
C LEU A 80 -2.08 -17.36 13.17
N ASP A 81 -2.53 -16.15 12.96
CA ASP A 81 -3.94 -15.79 12.98
C ASP A 81 -4.63 -16.28 11.69
N SER A 82 -5.28 -17.44 11.80
CA SER A 82 -5.93 -18.08 10.64
C SER A 82 -7.04 -17.22 10.02
N LEU A 83 -7.73 -16.38 10.82
CA LEU A 83 -8.76 -15.48 10.31
C LEU A 83 -8.13 -14.38 9.44
N ASN A 84 -7.08 -13.75 9.92
CA ASN A 84 -6.39 -12.69 9.18
C ASN A 84 -5.68 -13.24 7.93
N PHE A 85 -5.06 -14.41 7.98
CA PHE A 85 -4.47 -15.04 6.79
C PHE A 85 -5.52 -15.52 5.81
N GLY A 86 -6.68 -16.02 6.27
CA GLY A 86 -7.83 -16.28 5.41
C GLY A 86 -8.36 -15.03 4.71
N SER A 87 -8.34 -13.87 5.40
CA SER A 87 -8.70 -12.59 4.78
C SER A 87 -7.72 -12.16 3.69
N LEU A 88 -6.43 -12.47 3.85
CA LEU A 88 -5.40 -12.20 2.82
C LEU A 88 -5.62 -13.07 1.58
N GLU A 89 -5.86 -14.36 1.76
CA GLU A 89 -6.19 -15.28 0.67
C GLU A 89 -7.42 -14.81 -0.11
N PHE A 90 -8.50 -14.46 0.60
CA PHE A 90 -9.71 -13.91 0.00
C PHE A 90 -9.41 -12.64 -0.80
N ALA A 91 -8.64 -11.72 -0.24
CA ALA A 91 -8.31 -10.44 -0.87
C ALA A 91 -7.46 -10.61 -2.14
N ILE A 92 -6.51 -11.53 -2.13
CA ILE A 92 -5.70 -11.86 -3.32
C ILE A 92 -6.60 -12.44 -4.41
N ASN A 93 -7.45 -13.41 -4.09
CA ASN A 93 -8.39 -14.00 -5.06
C ASN A 93 -9.37 -12.95 -5.62
N PHE A 94 -9.87 -12.04 -4.77
CA PHE A 94 -10.73 -10.94 -5.20
C PHE A 94 -10.02 -9.99 -6.19
N LEU A 95 -8.75 -9.65 -5.94
CA LEU A 95 -7.98 -8.81 -6.87
C LEU A 95 -7.67 -9.56 -8.18
N ASP A 96 -7.45 -10.86 -8.11
CA ASP A 96 -7.24 -11.71 -9.29
C ASP A 96 -8.51 -11.82 -10.15
N GLU A 97 -9.69 -11.94 -9.53
CA GLU A 97 -10.98 -11.90 -10.22
C GLU A 97 -11.25 -10.57 -10.95
N ILE A 98 -10.82 -9.45 -10.37
CA ILE A 98 -10.89 -8.13 -11.02
C ILE A 98 -9.89 -8.05 -12.18
N GLY A 99 -8.74 -8.68 -12.05
CA GLY A 99 -7.56 -8.55 -12.90
C GLY A 99 -6.69 -7.36 -12.51
N LEU A 100 -5.42 -7.61 -12.21
CA LEU A 100 -4.50 -6.54 -11.79
C LEU A 100 -4.27 -5.49 -12.89
N GLU A 101 -4.37 -5.87 -14.15
CA GLU A 101 -4.33 -4.94 -15.29
C GLU A 101 -5.50 -3.94 -15.27
N ASN A 102 -6.70 -4.38 -14.86
CA ASN A 102 -7.87 -3.49 -14.72
C ASN A 102 -7.69 -2.55 -13.52
N VAL A 103 -7.16 -3.07 -12.41
CA VAL A 103 -6.80 -2.25 -11.24
C VAL A 103 -5.79 -1.17 -11.64
N GLN A 104 -4.71 -1.55 -12.32
CA GLN A 104 -3.67 -0.63 -12.77
C GLN A 104 -4.24 0.44 -13.71
N ALA A 105 -5.03 0.04 -14.71
CA ALA A 105 -5.64 0.97 -15.66
C ALA A 105 -6.54 2.01 -14.97
N GLN A 106 -7.34 1.58 -13.99
CA GLN A 106 -8.16 2.49 -13.19
C GLN A 106 -7.31 3.44 -12.33
N LEU A 107 -6.26 2.94 -11.68
CA LEU A 107 -5.34 3.77 -10.90
C LEU A 107 -4.60 4.78 -11.76
N GLU A 108 -4.16 4.41 -12.97
CA GLU A 108 -3.55 5.35 -13.92
C GLU A 108 -4.53 6.46 -14.33
N LYS A 109 -5.79 6.12 -14.59
CA LYS A 109 -6.85 7.08 -14.91
C LYS A 109 -7.06 8.08 -13.78
N LEU A 110 -7.21 7.59 -12.54
CA LEU A 110 -7.35 8.43 -11.35
C LEU A 110 -6.12 9.28 -11.10
N SER A 111 -4.92 8.73 -11.27
CA SER A 111 -3.66 9.45 -11.12
C SER A 111 -3.55 10.61 -12.10
N LYS A 112 -3.86 10.40 -13.38
CA LYS A 112 -3.86 11.44 -14.42
C LYS A 112 -4.87 12.54 -14.09
N ARG A 113 -6.10 12.17 -13.65
CA ARG A 113 -7.12 13.13 -13.27
C ARG A 113 -6.70 13.98 -12.08
N ALA A 114 -6.20 13.36 -11.01
CA ALA A 114 -5.74 14.05 -9.82
C ALA A 114 -4.53 14.97 -10.09
N LEU A 115 -3.55 14.48 -10.86
CA LEU A 115 -2.39 15.27 -11.28
C LEU A 115 -2.82 16.55 -12.00
N THR A 116 -3.72 16.43 -12.99
CA THR A 116 -4.26 17.58 -13.74
C THR A 116 -4.96 18.56 -12.80
N ALA A 117 -5.93 18.08 -12.03
CA ALA A 117 -6.76 18.92 -11.16
C ALA A 117 -5.94 19.67 -10.09
N PHE A 118 -4.98 18.99 -9.46
CA PHE A 118 -4.17 19.61 -8.41
C PHE A 118 -3.04 20.50 -8.97
N SER A 119 -2.55 20.22 -10.19
CA SER A 119 -1.59 21.09 -10.89
C SER A 119 -2.24 22.42 -11.33
N GLU A 120 -3.45 22.39 -11.86
CA GLU A 120 -4.21 23.59 -12.25
C GLU A 120 -4.48 24.53 -11.07
N LEU A 121 -4.51 23.97 -9.85
CA LEU A 121 -4.71 24.75 -8.61
C LEU A 121 -3.37 25.13 -7.93
N ASP A 122 -2.23 24.87 -8.53
CA ASP A 122 -0.88 25.06 -7.95
C ASP A 122 -0.69 24.39 -6.59
N LEU A 123 -1.32 23.24 -6.38
CA LEU A 123 -1.30 22.53 -5.09
C LEU A 123 -0.18 21.51 -4.99
N LEU A 124 0.54 21.23 -6.08
CA LEU A 124 1.64 20.26 -6.10
C LEU A 124 3.00 20.96 -6.13
N GLU A 125 3.98 20.32 -5.52
CA GLU A 125 5.37 20.76 -5.65
C GLU A 125 5.90 20.55 -7.09
N PRO A 126 6.71 21.48 -7.64
CA PRO A 126 7.23 21.36 -9.00
C PRO A 126 8.00 20.06 -9.28
N ALA A 127 8.61 19.47 -8.26
CA ALA A 127 9.30 18.18 -8.40
C ALA A 127 8.32 17.03 -8.65
N ILE A 128 7.08 17.13 -8.21
CA ILE A 128 6.03 16.15 -8.46
C ILE A 128 5.54 16.27 -9.90
N THR A 129 5.17 17.47 -10.35
CA THR A 129 4.62 17.69 -11.70
C THR A 129 5.58 17.31 -12.83
N LYS A 130 6.89 17.26 -12.55
CA LYS A 130 7.93 16.87 -13.52
C LYS A 130 8.16 15.36 -13.64
N ARG A 131 7.56 14.54 -12.77
CA ARG A 131 7.72 13.08 -12.83
C ARG A 131 7.00 12.52 -14.04
N LYS A 132 7.57 11.46 -14.61
CA LYS A 132 6.95 10.73 -15.73
C LYS A 132 5.85 9.77 -15.26
N GLN A 133 5.98 9.28 -14.04
CA GLN A 133 5.05 8.32 -13.44
C GLN A 133 4.59 8.84 -12.08
N HIS A 134 3.33 8.63 -11.78
CA HIS A 134 2.68 9.02 -10.54
C HIS A 134 1.87 7.86 -9.98
N SER A 135 1.93 7.67 -8.67
CA SER A 135 0.91 6.90 -7.96
C SER A 135 -0.36 7.74 -7.80
N THR A 136 -1.39 7.15 -7.23
CA THR A 136 -2.63 7.86 -6.83
C THR A 136 -2.52 8.49 -5.44
N ILE A 137 -1.31 8.58 -4.87
CA ILE A 137 -1.05 9.21 -3.57
C ILE A 137 -0.43 10.59 -3.83
N PHE A 138 -1.17 11.63 -3.52
CA PHE A 138 -0.76 13.01 -3.70
C PHE A 138 -0.62 13.72 -2.35
N ASN A 139 0.46 14.46 -2.17
CA ASN A 139 0.61 15.40 -1.05
C ASN A 139 0.41 16.81 -1.59
N ILE A 140 -0.74 17.40 -1.27
CA ILE A 140 -1.09 18.76 -1.71
C ILE A 140 -0.62 19.78 -0.68
N LYS A 141 -0.25 20.97 -1.16
CA LYS A 141 0.02 22.12 -0.30
C LYS A 141 -1.20 22.43 0.57
N GLY A 142 -1.00 22.52 1.88
CA GLY A 142 -2.11 22.76 2.80
C GLY A 142 -1.65 22.79 4.25
N ASN A 143 -2.52 23.25 5.11
CA ASN A 143 -2.30 23.38 6.54
C ASN A 143 -3.48 22.78 7.32
N GLU A 144 -3.41 22.84 8.64
CA GLU A 144 -4.46 22.33 9.53
C GLU A 144 -5.84 22.94 9.25
N LYS A 145 -5.91 24.22 8.89
CA LYS A 145 -7.18 24.88 8.56
C LYS A 145 -7.83 24.25 7.32
N LEU A 146 -7.03 23.94 6.30
CA LEU A 146 -7.50 23.25 5.10
C LEU A 146 -7.88 21.80 5.40
N PHE A 147 -7.07 21.09 6.19
CA PHE A 147 -7.38 19.73 6.64
C PHE A 147 -8.73 19.66 7.35
N ASN A 148 -8.98 20.59 8.29
CA ASN A 148 -10.25 20.66 9.02
C ASN A 148 -11.45 20.98 8.12
N LYS A 149 -11.26 21.76 7.03
CA LYS A 149 -12.31 21.98 6.03
C LYS A 149 -12.64 20.71 5.24
N LEU A 150 -11.62 19.97 4.79
CA LEU A 150 -11.79 18.68 4.11
C LEU A 150 -12.57 17.68 4.99
N THR A 151 -12.19 17.57 6.25
CA THR A 151 -12.85 16.69 7.22
C THR A 151 -14.33 17.04 7.40
N LYS A 152 -14.69 18.33 7.43
CA LYS A 152 -16.09 18.81 7.53
C LYS A 152 -16.93 18.46 6.31
N GLU A 153 -16.31 18.29 5.16
CA GLU A 153 -16.95 17.84 3.92
C GLU A 153 -16.88 16.30 3.75
N ASN A 154 -16.58 15.57 4.83
CA ASN A 154 -16.42 14.11 4.86
C ASN A 154 -15.32 13.58 3.93
N ILE A 155 -14.30 14.38 3.62
CA ILE A 155 -13.15 13.96 2.85
C ILE A 155 -12.08 13.43 3.80
N VAL A 156 -11.79 12.14 3.71
CA VAL A 156 -10.74 11.50 4.51
C VAL A 156 -9.38 11.80 3.90
N ALA A 157 -8.53 12.43 4.67
CA ALA A 157 -7.18 12.82 4.28
C ALA A 157 -6.21 12.60 5.45
N SER A 158 -4.91 12.84 5.23
CA SER A 158 -3.91 12.69 6.28
C SER A 158 -2.90 13.83 6.24
N PRO A 159 -2.72 14.59 7.35
CA PRO A 159 -1.66 15.60 7.42
C PRO A 159 -0.30 14.89 7.44
N ARG A 160 0.53 15.13 6.42
CA ARG A 160 1.87 14.51 6.29
C ARG A 160 2.80 15.38 5.45
N GLY A 161 4.11 15.33 5.76
CA GLY A 161 5.16 15.94 4.94
C GLY A 161 4.97 17.44 4.72
N GLY A 162 4.44 18.16 5.70
CA GLY A 162 4.16 19.59 5.59
C GLY A 162 2.93 19.97 4.74
N GLY A 163 2.17 18.99 4.28
CA GLY A 163 0.97 19.16 3.47
C GLY A 163 -0.16 18.22 3.89
N ILE A 164 -1.10 18.00 2.99
CA ILE A 164 -2.24 17.10 3.16
C ILE A 164 -2.15 16.00 2.11
N ARG A 165 -2.08 14.74 2.57
CA ARG A 165 -2.06 13.59 1.70
C ARG A 165 -3.46 13.11 1.38
N LEU A 166 -3.76 13.06 0.09
CA LEU A 166 -4.91 12.40 -0.52
C LEU A 166 -4.44 11.11 -1.19
N SER A 167 -5.25 10.07 -1.13
CA SER A 167 -4.92 8.76 -1.70
C SER A 167 -6.17 8.17 -2.32
N PHE A 168 -6.11 7.80 -3.59
CA PHE A 168 -7.24 7.27 -4.36
C PHE A 168 -6.98 5.80 -4.67
N HIS A 169 -7.82 4.93 -4.17
CA HIS A 169 -7.78 3.51 -4.48
C HIS A 169 -8.57 3.23 -5.77
N PHE A 170 -8.45 2.05 -6.37
CA PHE A 170 -9.13 1.72 -7.63
C PHE A 170 -10.66 1.81 -7.54
N TYR A 171 -11.24 1.69 -6.38
CA TYR A 171 -12.69 1.85 -6.16
C TYR A 171 -13.15 3.31 -6.05
N ASN A 172 -12.23 4.28 -6.03
CA ASN A 172 -12.58 5.70 -6.13
C ASN A 172 -12.91 6.07 -7.57
N THR A 173 -13.57 7.22 -7.76
CA THR A 173 -13.99 7.72 -9.06
C THR A 173 -13.34 9.07 -9.41
N GLU A 174 -13.37 9.44 -10.71
CA GLU A 174 -12.89 10.76 -11.14
C GLU A 174 -13.79 11.88 -10.59
N GLU A 175 -15.09 11.63 -10.44
CA GLU A 175 -16.05 12.57 -9.88
C GLU A 175 -15.71 12.93 -8.42
N GLU A 176 -15.21 11.99 -7.63
CA GLU A 176 -14.73 12.27 -6.27
C GLU A 176 -13.52 13.20 -6.29
N ILE A 177 -12.61 13.04 -7.24
CA ILE A 177 -11.48 13.96 -7.44
C ILE A 177 -11.99 15.35 -7.84
N ASP A 178 -12.97 15.43 -8.72
CA ASP A 178 -13.57 16.68 -9.19
C ASP A 178 -14.29 17.44 -8.08
N VAL A 179 -14.98 16.73 -7.19
CA VAL A 179 -15.59 17.32 -5.98
C VAL A 179 -14.50 17.94 -5.11
N ILE A 180 -13.42 17.22 -4.85
CA ILE A 180 -12.30 17.74 -4.04
C ILE A 180 -11.69 18.99 -4.71
N ALA A 181 -11.40 18.93 -6.00
CA ALA A 181 -10.83 20.06 -6.75
C ALA A 181 -11.74 21.31 -6.72
N THR A 182 -13.05 21.11 -6.87
CA THR A 182 -14.03 22.18 -6.80
C THR A 182 -14.05 22.85 -5.42
N LEU A 183 -14.02 22.07 -4.35
CA LEU A 183 -13.95 22.59 -2.98
C LEU A 183 -12.65 23.35 -2.74
N LEU A 184 -11.51 22.79 -3.15
CA LEU A 184 -10.19 23.43 -3.02
C LEU A 184 -10.16 24.76 -3.76
N LYS A 185 -10.65 24.82 -5.00
CA LYS A 185 -10.76 26.05 -5.80
C LYS A 185 -11.58 27.12 -5.10
N ARG A 186 -12.78 26.75 -4.61
CA ARG A 186 -13.68 27.66 -3.88
C ARG A 186 -13.03 28.25 -2.61
N TRP A 187 -12.16 27.49 -1.95
CA TRP A 187 -11.50 27.95 -0.72
C TRP A 187 -10.21 28.75 -0.98
N SER A 188 -9.58 28.59 -2.14
CA SER A 188 -8.41 29.38 -2.56
C SER A 188 -8.81 30.77 -3.04
N SER A 189 -10.06 30.96 -3.47
CA SER A 189 -10.58 32.25 -3.97
C SER A 189 -11.09 33.20 -2.85
N LYS A 190 -10.92 32.83 -1.59
CA LYS A 190 -11.28 33.61 -0.39
C LYS A 190 -10.06 33.86 0.47
#